data_4af2ad7152f2e7bb74775822c701b49f
#
_entry.id   4af2ad7152f2e7bb74775822c701b49f
#
_cell.length_a   1.000
_cell.length_b   1.000
_cell.length_c   1.000
_cell.angle_alpha   90.00
_cell.angle_beta   90.00
_cell.angle_gamma   90.00
#
_symmetry.space_group_name_H-M   'P 1'
#
loop_
_entity.id
_entity.type
_entity.pdbx_description
1 polymer ?
#
loop_
_entity_poly.entity_id
_entity_poly.type
_entity_poly.pdbx_seq_one_letter_code
_entity_poly.pdbx_strand_id
1 'polypeptide(L)'
;NEANSYTEEVRRSVNENYGFEKLYSQGLSIRTPLNINYQIQAIKSLRKGIEDYDKRHGWKGPITNKIKDKNWKSKIGKYKLDPTLNWKFAEITEVNNLQINFKIIDKKNKTKGVLSKENIIGTIPKNKLIPDRHNLGDIIFVKKENNYWSLKQYPKVNGGIVVLDPYTGDVKALAGGFNFKSSEFNRVTQAKRQPGSAFKPIVYAAALENNFAPNSIILDAPFVESQGIGLKNWKPENYGKKFYGPSTFRKGIEFSR
;
A
#
# COMPACT_ATOMS: atom_id res chain seq x y z
N ASN A 1 1.16 14.80 10.86
CA ASN A 1 -0.25 14.89 10.53
C ASN A 1 -0.70 13.57 9.89
N GLU A 2 -1.51 12.80 10.61
CA GLU A 2 -1.94 11.47 10.19
C GLU A 2 -3.05 11.50 9.12
N ALA A 3 -3.70 12.64 8.90
CA ALA A 3 -4.87 12.75 8.01
C ALA A 3 -4.57 13.40 6.64
N ASN A 4 -3.32 13.49 6.21
CA ASN A 4 -2.94 14.23 5.00
C ASN A 4 -3.73 13.80 3.75
N SER A 5 -3.86 12.50 3.47
CA SER A 5 -4.62 12.01 2.30
C SER A 5 -6.10 12.35 2.41
N TYR A 6 -6.65 12.27 3.62
CA TYR A 6 -8.06 12.60 3.87
C TYR A 6 -8.31 14.10 3.68
N THR A 7 -7.48 14.93 4.31
CA THR A 7 -7.59 16.39 4.22
C THR A 7 -7.43 16.90 2.79
N GLU A 8 -6.49 16.32 2.03
CA GLU A 8 -6.30 16.68 0.63
C GLU A 8 -7.49 16.26 -0.24
N GLU A 9 -8.12 15.14 0.06
CA GLU A 9 -9.34 14.72 -0.64
C GLU A 9 -10.49 15.67 -0.37
N VAL A 10 -10.68 16.06 0.89
CA VAL A 10 -11.67 17.09 1.28
C VAL A 10 -11.39 18.41 0.56
N ARG A 11 -10.14 18.86 0.55
CA ARG A 11 -9.75 20.09 -0.15
C ARG A 11 -10.09 20.03 -1.63
N ARG A 12 -9.82 18.91 -2.31
CA ARG A 12 -10.15 18.72 -3.73
C ARG A 12 -11.65 18.75 -3.96
N SER A 13 -12.40 18.01 -3.18
CA SER A 13 -13.87 17.97 -3.29
C SER A 13 -14.51 19.34 -3.07
N VAL A 14 -14.03 20.09 -2.08
CA VAL A 14 -14.51 21.45 -1.83
C VAL A 14 -14.14 22.39 -2.98
N ASN A 15 -12.91 22.29 -3.50
CA ASN A 15 -12.49 23.09 -4.65
C ASN A 15 -13.30 22.80 -5.91
N GLU A 16 -13.62 21.53 -6.17
CA GLU A 16 -14.45 21.12 -7.32
C GLU A 16 -15.89 21.63 -7.22
N ASN A 17 -16.46 21.62 -6.01
CA ASN A 17 -17.87 22.00 -5.82
C ASN A 17 -18.07 23.51 -5.61
N TYR A 18 -17.12 24.22 -5.01
CA TYR A 18 -17.27 25.62 -4.61
C TYR A 18 -16.25 26.56 -5.27
N GLY A 19 -15.22 26.05 -5.90
CA GLY A 19 -14.17 26.81 -6.55
C GLY A 19 -13.06 27.28 -5.60
N PHE A 20 -11.93 27.66 -6.21
CA PHE A 20 -10.71 28.07 -5.51
C PHE A 20 -10.91 29.32 -4.63
N GLU A 21 -11.62 30.32 -5.14
CA GLU A 21 -11.85 31.58 -4.42
C GLU A 21 -12.61 31.37 -3.11
N LYS A 22 -13.71 30.58 -3.13
CA LYS A 22 -14.45 30.26 -1.91
C LYS A 22 -13.63 29.48 -0.92
N LEU A 23 -12.85 28.52 -1.40
CA LEU A 23 -12.01 27.67 -0.54
C LEU A 23 -10.96 28.47 0.23
N TYR A 24 -10.35 29.48 -0.40
CA TYR A 24 -9.19 30.17 0.20
C TYR A 24 -9.49 31.60 0.69
N SER A 25 -10.58 32.22 0.24
CA SER A 25 -10.82 33.65 0.51
C SER A 25 -12.08 33.94 1.33
N GLN A 26 -13.03 32.97 1.44
CA GLN A 26 -14.34 33.22 2.05
C GLN A 26 -14.56 32.55 3.42
N GLY A 27 -13.53 32.00 4.05
CA GLY A 27 -13.59 31.53 5.44
C GLY A 27 -14.56 30.35 5.67
N LEU A 28 -14.50 29.30 4.83
CA LEU A 28 -15.36 28.13 4.94
C LEU A 28 -15.10 27.33 6.22
N SER A 29 -16.17 26.89 6.88
CA SER A 29 -16.11 25.88 7.95
C SER A 29 -16.55 24.52 7.38
N ILE A 30 -15.64 23.55 7.36
CA ILE A 30 -15.87 22.24 6.76
C ILE A 30 -15.89 21.19 7.86
N ARG A 31 -17.01 20.48 8.02
CA ARG A 31 -17.14 19.34 8.93
C ARG A 31 -17.07 18.05 8.14
N THR A 32 -16.37 17.07 8.64
CA THR A 32 -16.21 15.76 8.02
C THR A 32 -16.46 14.64 9.02
N PRO A 33 -16.87 13.44 8.58
CA PRO A 33 -17.06 12.29 9.45
C PRO A 33 -15.75 11.58 9.86
N LEU A 34 -14.60 12.20 9.62
CA LEU A 34 -13.29 11.66 9.97
C LEU A 34 -13.23 11.20 11.43
N ASN A 35 -12.82 9.96 11.66
CA ASN A 35 -12.48 9.44 12.97
C ASN A 35 -10.97 9.26 13.06
N ILE A 36 -10.32 10.04 13.93
CA ILE A 36 -8.84 10.05 14.02
C ILE A 36 -8.25 8.71 14.46
N ASN A 37 -8.96 7.95 15.31
CA ASN A 37 -8.49 6.64 15.75
C ASN A 37 -8.51 5.63 14.58
N TYR A 38 -9.60 5.62 13.81
CA TYR A 38 -9.68 4.80 12.60
C TYR A 38 -8.64 5.23 11.57
N GLN A 39 -8.40 6.54 11.42
CA GLN A 39 -7.40 7.07 10.50
C GLN A 39 -5.99 6.58 10.85
N ILE A 40 -5.60 6.64 12.12
CA ILE A 40 -4.31 6.14 12.61
C ILE A 40 -4.17 4.63 12.36
N GLN A 41 -5.21 3.86 12.67
CA GLN A 41 -5.18 2.41 12.44
C GLN A 41 -5.15 2.05 10.95
N ALA A 42 -5.90 2.77 10.11
CA ALA A 42 -5.90 2.58 8.66
C ALA A 42 -4.49 2.78 8.07
N ILE A 43 -3.82 3.88 8.42
CA ILE A 43 -2.45 4.15 7.95
C ILE A 43 -1.48 3.07 8.44
N LYS A 44 -1.55 2.67 9.72
CA LYS A 44 -0.69 1.61 10.26
C LYS A 44 -0.91 0.28 9.53
N SER A 45 -2.17 -0.10 9.30
CA SER A 45 -2.54 -1.34 8.60
C SER A 45 -2.09 -1.33 7.14
N LEU A 46 -2.33 -0.22 6.43
CA LEU A 46 -1.87 -0.06 5.05
C LEU A 46 -0.35 -0.19 4.95
N ARG A 47 0.39 0.56 5.78
CA ARG A 47 1.85 0.53 5.79
C ARG A 47 2.37 -0.87 6.12
N LYS A 48 1.80 -1.52 7.14
CA LYS A 48 2.17 -2.89 7.49
C LYS A 48 1.92 -3.86 6.34
N GLY A 49 0.76 -3.81 5.70
CA GLY A 49 0.44 -4.67 4.55
C GLY A 49 1.41 -4.49 3.39
N ILE A 50 1.77 -3.23 3.07
CA ILE A 50 2.74 -2.89 2.02
C ILE A 50 4.14 -3.37 2.39
N GLU A 51 4.59 -3.14 3.64
CA GLU A 51 5.89 -3.61 4.13
C GLU A 51 5.98 -5.14 4.12
N ASP A 52 4.94 -5.84 4.56
CA ASP A 52 4.89 -7.30 4.59
C ASP A 52 4.89 -7.90 3.18
N TYR A 53 4.17 -7.28 2.23
CA TYR A 53 4.24 -7.64 0.82
C TYR A 53 5.65 -7.46 0.26
N ASP A 54 6.26 -6.30 0.50
CA ASP A 54 7.59 -5.97 0.00
C ASP A 54 8.68 -6.90 0.58
N LYS A 55 8.55 -7.27 1.86
CA LYS A 55 9.42 -8.25 2.54
C LYS A 55 9.38 -9.63 1.87
N ARG A 56 8.18 -10.13 1.49
CA ARG A 56 8.04 -11.42 0.80
C ARG A 56 8.79 -11.46 -0.54
N HIS A 57 9.01 -10.31 -1.16
CA HIS A 57 9.78 -10.17 -2.40
C HIS A 57 11.28 -9.95 -2.17
N GLY A 58 11.74 -10.05 -0.94
CA GLY A 58 13.13 -10.05 -0.53
C GLY A 58 13.77 -8.66 -0.43
N TRP A 59 15.01 -8.67 0.00
CA TRP A 59 15.85 -7.47 0.12
C TRP A 59 16.31 -6.96 -1.25
N LYS A 60 16.13 -5.67 -1.50
CA LYS A 60 16.41 -5.00 -2.77
C LYS A 60 17.74 -4.25 -2.80
N GLY A 61 18.49 -4.35 -1.71
CA GLY A 61 19.77 -3.67 -1.56
C GLY A 61 19.68 -2.35 -0.79
N PRO A 62 20.86 -1.77 -0.47
CA PRO A 62 20.95 -0.49 0.20
C PRO A 62 20.47 0.67 -0.72
N ILE A 63 20.22 1.83 -0.13
CA ILE A 63 19.89 3.05 -0.88
C ILE A 63 21.07 3.43 -1.78
N THR A 64 22.27 3.37 -1.23
CA THR A 64 23.55 3.66 -1.87
C THR A 64 24.67 3.19 -0.95
N ASN A 65 25.92 3.31 -1.38
CA ASN A 65 27.09 3.06 -0.54
C ASN A 65 27.94 4.33 -0.46
N LYS A 66 28.19 4.82 0.74
CA LYS A 66 28.90 6.08 1.00
C LYS A 66 30.35 6.06 0.55
N ILE A 67 30.99 4.89 0.58
CA ILE A 67 32.41 4.72 0.21
C ILE A 67 32.55 4.71 -1.32
N LYS A 68 31.62 4.02 -2.01
CA LYS A 68 31.66 3.81 -3.47
C LYS A 68 30.99 4.94 -4.26
N ASP A 69 30.10 5.72 -3.65
CA ASP A 69 29.29 6.72 -4.34
C ASP A 69 29.47 8.11 -3.74
N LYS A 70 30.19 8.96 -4.43
CA LYS A 70 30.42 10.35 -4.01
C LYS A 70 29.11 11.18 -3.92
N ASN A 71 28.06 10.78 -4.65
CA ASN A 71 26.77 11.47 -4.70
C ASN A 71 25.73 10.91 -3.70
N TRP A 72 26.17 10.11 -2.73
CA TRP A 72 25.28 9.44 -1.77
C TRP A 72 24.30 10.39 -1.05
N LYS A 73 24.73 11.62 -0.72
CA LYS A 73 23.86 12.64 -0.07
C LYS A 73 22.68 13.03 -0.94
N SER A 74 22.91 13.21 -2.25
CA SER A 74 21.83 13.51 -3.20
C SER A 74 20.84 12.35 -3.32
N LYS A 75 21.32 11.10 -3.29
CA LYS A 75 20.47 9.93 -3.35
C LYS A 75 19.56 9.81 -2.13
N ILE A 76 20.06 10.02 -0.92
CA ILE A 76 19.21 10.02 0.29
C ILE A 76 18.25 11.22 0.33
N GLY A 77 18.64 12.36 -0.21
CA GLY A 77 17.81 13.57 -0.28
C GLY A 77 16.55 13.43 -1.14
N LYS A 78 16.50 12.44 -2.04
CA LYS A 78 15.30 12.11 -2.83
C LYS A 78 14.17 11.51 -1.98
N TYR A 79 14.47 10.94 -0.83
CA TYR A 79 13.48 10.33 0.03
C TYR A 79 12.87 11.36 0.99
N LYS A 80 11.68 11.85 0.65
CA LYS A 80 10.88 12.71 1.52
C LYS A 80 10.06 11.85 2.48
N LEU A 81 10.68 11.38 3.56
CA LEU A 81 10.00 10.51 4.53
C LEU A 81 8.98 11.30 5.36
N ASP A 82 7.79 10.72 5.51
CA ASP A 82 6.82 11.19 6.49
C ASP A 82 7.35 10.95 7.90
N PRO A 83 7.34 11.94 8.82
CA PRO A 83 7.82 11.76 10.19
C PRO A 83 7.14 10.61 10.93
N THR A 84 5.88 10.30 10.63
CA THR A 84 5.13 9.21 11.26
C THR A 84 5.66 7.80 10.93
N LEU A 85 6.53 7.66 9.92
CA LEU A 85 7.25 6.41 9.66
C LEU A 85 8.30 6.12 10.76
N ASN A 86 8.84 7.17 11.39
CA ASN A 86 9.93 7.06 12.37
C ASN A 86 11.17 6.33 11.82
N TRP A 87 11.38 6.37 10.51
CA TRP A 87 12.55 5.79 9.87
C TRP A 87 13.73 6.75 9.91
N LYS A 88 14.93 6.20 10.05
CA LYS A 88 16.18 6.93 10.04
C LYS A 88 17.10 6.39 8.96
N PHE A 89 17.89 7.27 8.35
CA PHE A 89 19.03 6.86 7.53
C PHE A 89 20.17 6.41 8.44
N ALA A 90 20.78 5.30 8.11
CA ALA A 90 21.93 4.77 8.86
C ALA A 90 23.03 4.30 7.90
N GLU A 91 24.28 4.48 8.32
CA GLU A 91 25.47 3.98 7.63
C GLU A 91 25.93 2.71 8.33
N ILE A 92 26.13 1.64 7.59
CA ILE A 92 26.71 0.39 8.10
C ILE A 92 28.18 0.61 8.41
N THR A 93 28.57 0.37 9.66
CA THR A 93 29.94 0.54 10.16
C THR A 93 30.70 -0.77 10.35
N GLU A 94 29.98 -1.89 10.48
CA GLU A 94 30.53 -3.22 10.59
C GLU A 94 29.50 -4.27 10.21
N VAL A 95 29.93 -5.36 9.61
CA VAL A 95 29.08 -6.49 9.21
C VAL A 95 29.79 -7.79 9.61
N ASN A 96 29.08 -8.68 10.29
CA ASN A 96 29.51 -10.05 10.54
C ASN A 96 28.35 -11.03 10.32
N ASN A 97 28.57 -12.31 10.55
CA ASN A 97 27.56 -13.35 10.30
C ASN A 97 26.34 -13.30 11.23
N LEU A 98 26.43 -12.57 12.34
CA LEU A 98 25.40 -12.53 13.38
C LEU A 98 24.62 -11.21 13.39
N GLN A 99 25.28 -10.10 13.02
CA GLN A 99 24.71 -8.77 13.16
C GLN A 99 25.33 -7.74 12.22
N ILE A 100 24.66 -6.60 12.10
CA ILE A 100 25.12 -5.40 11.42
C ILE A 100 25.19 -4.27 12.45
N ASN A 101 26.37 -3.68 12.63
CA ASN A 101 26.54 -2.45 13.39
C ASN A 101 26.36 -1.24 12.47
N PHE A 102 25.67 -0.22 12.93
CA PHE A 102 25.42 0.98 12.15
C PHE A 102 25.48 2.24 13.00
N LYS A 103 25.60 3.39 12.34
CA LYS A 103 25.41 4.71 12.93
C LYS A 103 24.32 5.48 12.19
N ILE A 104 23.51 6.21 12.93
CA ILE A 104 22.47 7.10 12.35
C ILE A 104 23.14 8.28 11.66
N ILE A 105 22.63 8.62 10.48
CA ILE A 105 23.03 9.81 9.74
C ILE A 105 22.16 10.98 10.21
N ASP A 106 22.59 11.62 11.27
CA ASP A 106 21.95 12.82 11.81
C ASP A 106 23.01 13.90 12.09
N LYS A 107 22.63 15.18 11.90
CA LYS A 107 23.54 16.31 12.16
C LYS A 107 23.88 16.48 13.65
N LYS A 108 23.00 16.03 14.55
CA LYS A 108 23.09 16.30 15.98
C LYS A 108 23.46 15.10 16.85
N ASN A 109 23.20 13.87 16.42
CA ASN A 109 23.33 12.68 17.25
C ASN A 109 24.23 11.62 16.60
N LYS A 110 25.22 11.18 17.36
CA LYS A 110 26.09 10.04 16.98
C LYS A 110 25.50 8.69 17.45
N THR A 111 24.17 8.53 17.33
CA THR A 111 23.50 7.29 17.77
C THR A 111 24.00 6.11 16.97
N LYS A 112 24.48 5.09 17.67
CA LYS A 112 24.85 3.78 17.12
C LYS A 112 23.74 2.78 17.43
N GLY A 113 23.65 1.73 16.61
CA GLY A 113 22.71 0.64 16.82
C GLY A 113 23.21 -0.66 16.21
N VAL A 114 22.48 -1.72 16.53
CA VAL A 114 22.77 -3.07 16.06
C VAL A 114 21.49 -3.65 15.46
N LEU A 115 21.62 -4.29 14.30
CA LEU A 115 20.60 -5.13 13.67
C LEU A 115 21.02 -6.58 13.87
N SER A 116 20.29 -7.34 14.65
CA SER A 116 20.45 -8.79 14.73
C SER A 116 19.93 -9.46 13.47
N LYS A 117 20.38 -10.68 13.19
CA LYS A 117 19.98 -11.45 12.00
C LYS A 117 18.46 -11.56 11.84
N GLU A 118 17.72 -11.65 12.93
CA GLU A 118 16.25 -11.77 12.96
C GLU A 118 15.53 -10.48 12.53
N ASN A 119 16.19 -9.34 12.72
CA ASN A 119 15.64 -8.00 12.45
C ASN A 119 16.03 -7.45 11.06
N ILE A 120 16.69 -8.27 10.24
CA ILE A 120 17.07 -7.94 8.87
C ILE A 120 15.94 -8.36 7.93
N ILE A 121 15.58 -7.49 7.00
CA ILE A 121 14.53 -7.75 6.01
C ILE A 121 14.91 -8.89 5.07
N GLY A 122 13.91 -9.71 4.82
CA GLY A 122 14.04 -10.86 3.96
C GLY A 122 14.87 -11.92 4.64
N THR A 123 14.33 -13.11 4.72
CA THR A 123 15.10 -14.26 5.12
C THR A 123 16.37 -14.29 4.29
N ILE A 124 17.50 -14.10 4.95
CA ILE A 124 18.77 -14.45 4.31
C ILE A 124 18.61 -15.93 3.94
N PRO A 125 18.66 -16.29 2.64
CA PRO A 125 18.56 -17.69 2.25
C PRO A 125 19.47 -18.53 3.11
N LYS A 126 19.08 -19.76 3.45
CA LYS A 126 19.85 -20.63 4.36
C LYS A 126 21.32 -20.77 3.96
N ASN A 127 21.62 -20.64 2.67
CA ASN A 127 22.95 -20.72 2.07
C ASN A 127 23.66 -19.36 1.88
N LYS A 128 23.13 -18.27 2.41
CA LYS A 128 23.72 -16.92 2.32
C LYS A 128 24.05 -16.38 3.70
N LEU A 129 25.12 -15.62 3.79
CA LEU A 129 25.56 -14.91 4.98
C LEU A 129 25.12 -13.44 4.93
N ILE A 130 25.11 -12.76 6.08
CA ILE A 130 24.80 -11.32 6.16
C ILE A 130 25.78 -10.51 5.28
N PRO A 131 27.10 -10.76 5.30
CA PRO A 131 28.07 -10.06 4.46
C PRO A 131 27.87 -10.24 2.95
N ASP A 132 27.17 -11.27 2.51
CA ASP A 132 26.85 -11.45 1.07
C ASP A 132 25.90 -10.39 0.52
N ARG A 133 25.17 -9.68 1.38
CA ARG A 133 24.09 -8.75 1.00
C ARG A 133 24.25 -7.35 1.57
N HIS A 134 25.16 -7.16 2.50
CA HIS A 134 25.39 -5.92 3.21
C HIS A 134 26.87 -5.62 3.32
N ASN A 135 27.26 -4.40 3.00
CA ASN A 135 28.66 -3.99 2.96
C ASN A 135 28.92 -2.79 3.87
N LEU A 136 30.18 -2.64 4.29
CA LEU A 136 30.65 -1.44 4.96
C LEU A 136 30.34 -0.20 4.11
N GLY A 137 29.83 0.86 4.77
CA GLY A 137 29.44 2.10 4.11
C GLY A 137 28.09 2.09 3.40
N ASP A 138 27.35 0.97 3.41
CA ASP A 138 25.98 0.95 2.88
C ASP A 138 25.08 1.87 3.69
N ILE A 139 24.26 2.64 2.97
CA ILE A 139 23.23 3.49 3.55
C ILE A 139 21.91 2.75 3.46
N ILE A 140 21.27 2.59 4.61
CA ILE A 140 20.04 1.82 4.81
C ILE A 140 19.00 2.63 5.59
N PHE A 141 17.75 2.17 5.57
CA PHE A 141 16.73 2.64 6.50
C PHE A 141 16.70 1.73 7.73
N VAL A 142 16.62 2.35 8.90
CA VAL A 142 16.38 1.65 10.16
C VAL A 142 15.23 2.31 10.92
N LYS A 143 14.51 1.52 11.70
CA LYS A 143 13.49 1.99 12.63
C LYS A 143 13.76 1.45 14.01
N LYS A 144 13.69 2.31 15.02
CA LYS A 144 13.70 1.89 16.42
C LYS A 144 12.31 1.33 16.74
N GLU A 145 12.24 0.07 17.02
CA GLU A 145 11.11 -0.54 17.69
C GLU A 145 11.32 -0.43 19.22
N ASN A 146 10.49 -0.99 20.05
CA ASN A 146 10.59 -0.79 21.52
C ASN A 146 12.04 -1.04 22.02
N ASN A 147 12.54 -2.26 21.91
CA ASN A 147 13.84 -2.65 22.47
C ASN A 147 14.90 -3.00 21.41
N TYR A 148 14.57 -3.00 20.12
CA TYR A 148 15.48 -3.38 19.06
C TYR A 148 15.38 -2.44 17.85
N TRP A 149 16.31 -2.57 16.93
CA TRP A 149 16.29 -1.91 15.63
C TRP A 149 15.85 -2.89 14.56
N SER A 150 15.02 -2.45 13.63
CA SER A 150 14.63 -3.21 12.45
C SER A 150 15.16 -2.55 11.18
N LEU A 151 15.65 -3.37 10.27
CA LEU A 151 16.00 -2.93 8.91
C LEU A 151 14.70 -2.64 8.15
N LYS A 152 14.68 -1.52 7.46
CA LYS A 152 13.55 -1.11 6.60
C LYS A 152 14.02 -0.95 5.17
N GLN A 153 13.10 -1.14 4.23
CA GLN A 153 13.32 -0.76 2.83
C GLN A 153 12.11 -0.01 2.29
N TYR A 154 12.36 0.97 1.43
CA TYR A 154 11.27 1.73 0.82
C TYR A 154 10.54 0.83 -0.19
N PRO A 155 9.22 0.61 -0.03
CA PRO A 155 8.51 -0.33 -0.87
C PRO A 155 8.41 0.17 -2.31
N LYS A 156 8.54 -0.74 -3.27
CA LYS A 156 8.30 -0.45 -4.70
C LYS A 156 6.81 -0.47 -5.07
N VAL A 157 6.01 -1.15 -4.26
CA VAL A 157 4.56 -1.21 -4.40
C VAL A 157 3.89 -0.16 -3.53
N ASN A 158 2.67 0.15 -3.87
CA ASN A 158 1.86 1.09 -3.11
C ASN A 158 0.41 0.60 -3.07
N GLY A 159 -0.44 1.24 -2.27
CA GLY A 159 -1.84 0.86 -2.11
C GLY A 159 -2.65 1.99 -1.51
N GLY A 160 -3.93 1.74 -1.29
CA GLY A 160 -4.83 2.63 -0.58
C GLY A 160 -5.75 1.84 0.33
N ILE A 161 -6.30 2.51 1.33
CA ILE A 161 -7.29 1.97 2.25
C ILE A 161 -8.35 3.03 2.52
N VAL A 162 -9.59 2.60 2.60
CA VAL A 162 -10.74 3.42 3.03
C VAL A 162 -11.52 2.65 4.09
N VAL A 163 -12.02 3.36 5.08
CA VAL A 163 -12.92 2.84 6.12
C VAL A 163 -14.23 3.58 6.02
N LEU A 164 -15.30 2.83 5.74
CA LEU A 164 -16.65 3.35 5.57
C LEU A 164 -17.54 2.90 6.73
N ASP A 165 -18.45 3.78 7.13
CA ASP A 165 -19.59 3.38 7.94
C ASP A 165 -20.57 2.61 7.04
N PRO A 166 -20.94 1.37 7.38
CA PRO A 166 -21.78 0.54 6.50
C PRO A 166 -23.23 1.02 6.42
N TYR A 167 -23.68 1.83 7.36
CA TYR A 167 -25.07 2.30 7.43
C TYR A 167 -25.24 3.67 6.78
N THR A 168 -24.27 4.56 6.93
CA THR A 168 -24.36 5.94 6.42
C THR A 168 -23.54 6.15 5.16
N GLY A 169 -22.57 5.29 4.85
CA GLY A 169 -21.60 5.49 3.76
C GLY A 169 -20.52 6.52 4.10
N ASP A 170 -20.49 7.04 5.31
CA ASP A 170 -19.49 8.02 5.74
C ASP A 170 -18.07 7.49 5.65
N VAL A 171 -17.17 8.27 5.07
CA VAL A 171 -15.74 7.95 5.06
C VAL A 171 -15.12 8.31 6.42
N LYS A 172 -14.93 7.32 7.27
CA LYS A 172 -14.35 7.49 8.62
C LYS A 172 -12.82 7.56 8.61
N ALA A 173 -12.16 6.96 7.61
CA ALA A 173 -10.72 7.06 7.39
C ALA A 173 -10.36 6.82 5.93
N LEU A 174 -9.25 7.44 5.48
CA LEU A 174 -8.75 7.27 4.12
C LEU A 174 -7.24 7.49 4.08
N ALA A 175 -6.50 6.56 3.48
CA ALA A 175 -5.08 6.72 3.17
C ALA A 175 -4.80 6.25 1.73
N GLY A 176 -4.30 7.15 0.90
CA GLY A 176 -4.09 6.94 -0.54
C GLY A 176 -2.70 6.40 -0.90
N GLY A 177 -1.83 6.15 0.08
CA GLY A 177 -0.48 5.67 -0.18
C GLY A 177 0.36 5.44 1.07
N PHE A 178 1.51 4.81 0.86
CA PHE A 178 2.49 4.50 1.91
C PHE A 178 3.07 5.76 2.59
N ASN A 179 3.37 6.78 1.79
CA ASN A 179 4.02 8.00 2.24
C ASN A 179 3.51 9.20 1.43
N PHE A 180 2.67 10.02 2.04
CA PHE A 180 2.06 11.18 1.42
C PHE A 180 3.10 12.21 0.93
N LYS A 181 4.17 12.45 1.71
CA LYS A 181 5.22 13.40 1.32
C LYS A 181 5.97 13.03 0.04
N SER A 182 6.01 11.75 -0.30
CA SER A 182 6.64 11.28 -1.55
C SER A 182 5.66 11.25 -2.72
N SER A 183 4.37 11.09 -2.45
CA SER A 183 3.33 11.03 -3.47
C SER A 183 1.97 11.40 -2.86
N GLU A 184 1.44 12.53 -3.29
CA GLU A 184 0.11 13.01 -2.92
C GLU A 184 -1.01 12.30 -3.68
N PHE A 185 -0.66 11.49 -4.69
CA PHE A 185 -1.61 10.73 -5.50
C PHE A 185 -2.41 9.77 -4.62
N ASN A 186 -3.72 10.01 -4.54
CA ASN A 186 -4.64 9.22 -3.76
C ASN A 186 -5.14 8.00 -4.54
N ARG A 187 -4.64 6.83 -4.20
CA ARG A 187 -4.98 5.58 -4.89
C ARG A 187 -6.39 5.08 -4.61
N VAL A 188 -7.05 5.62 -3.59
CA VAL A 188 -8.45 5.28 -3.31
C VAL A 188 -9.39 5.98 -4.30
N THR A 189 -9.13 7.26 -4.61
CA THR A 189 -10.05 8.09 -5.39
C THR A 189 -9.57 8.41 -6.80
N GLN A 190 -8.24 8.49 -7.02
CA GLN A 190 -7.67 8.90 -8.31
C GLN A 190 -7.18 7.74 -9.17
N ALA A 191 -6.88 6.57 -8.58
CA ALA A 191 -6.38 5.43 -9.36
C ALA A 191 -7.53 4.76 -10.11
N LYS A 192 -7.54 4.92 -11.43
CA LYS A 192 -8.46 4.17 -12.31
C LYS A 192 -7.93 2.75 -12.46
N ARG A 193 -8.59 1.79 -11.82
CA ARG A 193 -8.22 0.38 -11.85
C ARG A 193 -9.41 -0.47 -12.25
N GLN A 194 -9.14 -1.57 -12.96
CA GLN A 194 -10.16 -2.58 -13.23
C GLN A 194 -10.60 -3.20 -11.91
N PRO A 195 -11.91 -3.17 -11.59
CA PRO A 195 -12.41 -3.66 -10.29
C PRO A 195 -12.31 -5.19 -10.17
N GLY A 196 -12.29 -5.90 -11.29
CA GLY A 196 -12.29 -7.37 -11.29
C GLY A 196 -13.46 -7.92 -10.49
N SER A 197 -13.22 -8.99 -9.73
CA SER A 197 -14.27 -9.64 -8.92
C SER A 197 -14.87 -8.76 -7.81
N ALA A 198 -14.26 -7.63 -7.48
CA ALA A 198 -14.85 -6.69 -6.53
C ALA A 198 -16.14 -6.02 -7.07
N PHE A 199 -16.39 -6.09 -8.37
CA PHE A 199 -17.62 -5.61 -9.00
C PHE A 199 -18.79 -6.62 -8.87
N LYS A 200 -18.50 -7.89 -8.66
CA LYS A 200 -19.53 -8.95 -8.59
C LYS A 200 -20.64 -8.68 -7.57
N PRO A 201 -20.37 -8.21 -6.33
CA PRO A 201 -21.45 -7.90 -5.39
C PRO A 201 -22.50 -6.93 -5.95
N ILE A 202 -22.09 -5.95 -6.78
CA ILE A 202 -23.01 -5.00 -7.43
C ILE A 202 -23.88 -5.73 -8.45
N VAL A 203 -23.30 -6.59 -9.28
CA VAL A 203 -24.04 -7.40 -10.27
C VAL A 203 -25.02 -8.35 -9.58
N TYR A 204 -24.60 -8.98 -8.49
CA TYR A 204 -25.44 -9.90 -7.71
C TYR A 204 -26.59 -9.15 -6.99
N ALA A 205 -26.33 -7.95 -6.46
CA ALA A 205 -27.38 -7.11 -5.88
C ALA A 205 -28.43 -6.72 -6.94
N ALA A 206 -27.98 -6.25 -8.11
CA ALA A 206 -28.89 -5.91 -9.21
C ALA A 206 -29.72 -7.13 -9.66
N ALA A 207 -29.15 -8.34 -9.70
CA ALA A 207 -29.88 -9.54 -10.04
C ALA A 207 -30.94 -9.89 -8.98
N LEU A 208 -30.64 -9.72 -7.69
CA LEU A 208 -31.63 -9.92 -6.60
C LEU A 208 -32.82 -8.94 -6.74
N GLU A 209 -32.56 -7.69 -7.13
CA GLU A 209 -33.63 -6.71 -7.42
C GLU A 209 -34.45 -7.09 -8.66
N ASN A 210 -33.93 -7.94 -9.55
CA ASN A 210 -34.59 -8.42 -10.75
C ASN A 210 -35.10 -9.87 -10.59
N ASN A 211 -35.63 -10.22 -9.44
CA ASN A 211 -36.32 -11.49 -9.12
C ASN A 211 -35.40 -12.74 -9.07
N PHE A 212 -34.08 -12.59 -9.04
CA PHE A 212 -33.24 -13.70 -8.67
C PHE A 212 -33.29 -13.92 -7.16
N ALA A 213 -33.18 -15.16 -6.74
CA ALA A 213 -33.09 -15.54 -5.33
C ALA A 213 -31.74 -16.20 -5.02
N PRO A 214 -31.28 -16.26 -3.77
CA PRO A 214 -30.02 -16.89 -3.41
C PRO A 214 -29.91 -18.35 -3.85
N ASN A 215 -31.03 -19.05 -4.03
CA ASN A 215 -31.13 -20.44 -4.53
C ASN A 215 -31.41 -20.54 -6.03
N SER A 216 -31.58 -19.41 -6.75
CA SER A 216 -31.71 -19.46 -8.22
C SER A 216 -30.48 -20.16 -8.83
N ILE A 217 -30.74 -21.01 -9.82
CA ILE A 217 -29.68 -21.72 -10.52
C ILE A 217 -29.12 -20.84 -11.61
N ILE A 218 -27.80 -20.70 -11.64
CA ILE A 218 -27.02 -20.07 -12.72
C ILE A 218 -26.12 -21.11 -13.36
N LEU A 219 -25.84 -20.94 -14.63
CA LEU A 219 -25.00 -21.85 -15.39
C LEU A 219 -23.59 -21.25 -15.55
N ASP A 220 -22.62 -21.87 -14.92
CA ASP A 220 -21.19 -21.57 -15.12
C ASP A 220 -20.67 -22.45 -16.27
N ALA A 221 -20.73 -21.93 -17.51
CA ALA A 221 -20.39 -22.62 -18.74
C ALA A 221 -19.61 -21.69 -19.69
N PRO A 222 -18.92 -22.24 -20.69
CA PRO A 222 -18.28 -21.43 -21.73
C PRO A 222 -19.29 -20.49 -22.39
N PHE A 223 -18.93 -19.23 -22.48
CA PHE A 223 -19.72 -18.19 -23.13
C PHE A 223 -18.88 -17.49 -24.19
N VAL A 224 -19.48 -17.24 -25.36
CA VAL A 224 -18.81 -16.57 -26.47
C VAL A 224 -19.73 -15.51 -27.05
N GLU A 225 -19.25 -14.27 -27.06
CA GLU A 225 -19.98 -13.14 -27.60
C GLU A 225 -19.18 -12.44 -28.69
N SER A 226 -19.85 -12.15 -29.81
CA SER A 226 -19.25 -11.37 -30.87
C SER A 226 -19.21 -9.90 -30.51
N GLN A 227 -18.05 -9.29 -30.61
CA GLN A 227 -17.87 -7.85 -30.31
C GLN A 227 -18.02 -6.95 -31.55
N GLY A 228 -18.41 -7.52 -32.70
CA GLY A 228 -18.59 -6.80 -33.95
C GLY A 228 -17.55 -7.17 -35.02
N ILE A 229 -17.76 -6.61 -36.22
CA ILE A 229 -16.92 -6.90 -37.39
C ILE A 229 -15.48 -6.45 -37.16
N GLY A 230 -14.52 -7.36 -37.33
CA GLY A 230 -13.09 -7.07 -37.16
C GLY A 230 -12.56 -7.17 -35.73
N LEU A 231 -13.42 -7.39 -34.72
CA LEU A 231 -13.02 -7.58 -33.33
C LEU A 231 -13.01 -9.07 -32.98
N LYS A 232 -12.14 -9.44 -32.05
CA LYS A 232 -12.09 -10.81 -31.51
C LYS A 232 -13.32 -11.07 -30.66
N ASN A 233 -13.88 -12.26 -30.75
CA ASN A 233 -14.97 -12.68 -29.86
C ASN A 233 -14.54 -12.63 -28.42
N TRP A 234 -15.42 -12.13 -27.56
CA TRP A 234 -15.21 -12.15 -26.11
C TRP A 234 -15.53 -13.55 -25.57
N LYS A 235 -14.53 -14.12 -24.90
CA LYS A 235 -14.59 -15.47 -24.32
C LYS A 235 -14.10 -15.40 -22.89
N PRO A 236 -14.97 -15.04 -21.93
CA PRO A 236 -14.58 -14.99 -20.52
C PRO A 236 -14.27 -16.37 -19.99
N GLU A 237 -13.29 -16.46 -19.13
CA GLU A 237 -12.90 -17.69 -18.45
C GLU A 237 -12.85 -17.45 -16.93
N ASN A 238 -13.19 -18.48 -16.16
CA ASN A 238 -12.94 -18.47 -14.73
C ASN A 238 -11.43 -18.44 -14.45
N TYR A 239 -11.02 -17.84 -13.33
CA TYR A 239 -9.60 -17.78 -12.92
C TYR A 239 -8.92 -19.15 -12.91
N GLY A 240 -9.65 -20.20 -12.50
CA GLY A 240 -9.17 -21.57 -12.48
C GLY A 240 -9.23 -22.30 -13.82
N LYS A 241 -9.60 -21.63 -14.92
CA LYS A 241 -9.77 -22.20 -16.27
C LYS A 241 -10.70 -23.43 -16.32
N LYS A 242 -11.64 -23.53 -15.39
CA LYS A 242 -12.63 -24.61 -15.30
C LYS A 242 -14.01 -24.01 -15.18
N PHE A 243 -14.99 -24.68 -15.78
CA PHE A 243 -16.39 -24.40 -15.63
C PHE A 243 -17.02 -25.44 -14.72
N TYR A 244 -17.99 -25.05 -13.91
CA TYR A 244 -18.53 -25.86 -12.83
C TYR A 244 -19.99 -26.27 -13.05
N GLY A 245 -20.57 -25.85 -14.19
CA GLY A 245 -21.95 -26.18 -14.54
C GLY A 245 -23.00 -25.46 -13.70
N PRO A 246 -24.21 -26.05 -13.56
CA PRO A 246 -25.27 -25.46 -12.76
C PRO A 246 -24.87 -25.29 -11.29
N SER A 247 -25.05 -24.10 -10.76
CA SER A 247 -24.81 -23.83 -9.33
C SER A 247 -25.77 -22.76 -8.81
N THR A 248 -25.99 -22.71 -7.51
CA THR A 248 -26.85 -21.71 -6.93
C THR A 248 -26.20 -20.32 -7.01
N PHE A 249 -27.03 -19.30 -7.08
CA PHE A 249 -26.60 -17.89 -7.09
C PHE A 249 -25.72 -17.56 -5.88
N ARG A 250 -26.06 -18.05 -4.68
CA ARG A 250 -25.25 -17.96 -3.47
C ARG A 250 -23.84 -18.56 -3.67
N LYS A 251 -23.77 -19.75 -4.23
CA LYS A 251 -22.49 -20.44 -4.50
C LYS A 251 -21.66 -19.68 -5.53
N GLY A 252 -22.32 -19.05 -6.51
CA GLY A 252 -21.66 -18.21 -7.51
C GLY A 252 -20.87 -17.05 -6.88
N ILE A 253 -21.47 -16.29 -5.97
CA ILE A 253 -20.76 -15.19 -5.29
C ILE A 253 -19.72 -15.69 -4.27
N GLU A 254 -20.04 -16.75 -3.53
CA GLU A 254 -19.12 -17.34 -2.54
C GLU A 254 -17.80 -17.79 -3.16
N PHE A 255 -17.85 -18.41 -4.34
CA PHE A 255 -16.66 -18.86 -5.08
C PHE A 255 -16.21 -17.91 -6.18
N SER A 256 -16.79 -16.73 -6.25
CA SER A 256 -16.42 -15.68 -7.24
C SER A 256 -16.55 -16.16 -8.70
N ARG A 257 -17.64 -16.82 -9.00
CA ARG A 257 -17.98 -17.33 -10.34
C ARG A 257 -18.82 -16.35 -11.13
#